data_d95d2e2b485571dcb37a39a7a1ba8835
#
_entry.id   d95d2e2b485571dcb37a39a7a1ba8835
#
_cell.length_a   1.000
_cell.length_b   1.000
_cell.length_c   1.000
_cell.angle_alpha   90.00
_cell.angle_beta   90.00
_cell.angle_gamma   90.00
#
_symmetry.space_group_name_H-M   'P 1'
#
loop_
_entity.id
_entity.type
_entity.pdbx_description
1 polymer ?
#
loop_
_entity_poly.entity_id
_entity_poly.type
_entity_poly.pdbx_seq_one_letter_code
_entity_poly.pdbx_strand_id
1 'polypeptide(L)'
;MAFIAAALLASCSDDKDYSGDFGQIKVPDTRQLEQTVSADDTQSARGVTFTTEGAWTSTIAETRAEAPAWISISPDRGDAAGSYTLKITLEPNTSGASRTATIVITCGTSKIEITVTQEGADDPIESTPANRIMRIDSRQQTIRNSGDSDPERWTSTSRFTYDDAGRLTCYEWDDSPENSADAMDEVLRISYPDAKTLKLSAETTESPEKGSYTVTLDDAGRAVAARSDNGPERWTFAYDGNGCCKECTYSGDEYHYYPRTVCRWTGNDLTGLDIYQGKEVDFSYEFEYHADRPNTPALCNLDLNALLFDVCPDIEDTDFSMGAVLSGIGRLGNRSAHLTNTNPDESEFVVEQLPGGSFISFRTLDERIEWKQVGGRVTEAIWIQEVECFQKKDGKETVIPERGYTEIETHQIFY
;
A
#
# COMPACT_ATOMS: atom_id res chain seq x y z
N MET A 1 -25.63 -28.13 5.35
CA MET A 1 -26.37 -27.24 6.27
C MET A 1 -25.33 -26.34 6.92
N ALA A 2 -25.28 -25.11 6.48
CA ALA A 2 -24.33 -24.13 7.00
C ALA A 2 -24.93 -23.48 8.26
N PHE A 3 -24.17 -23.45 9.34
CA PHE A 3 -24.50 -22.66 10.51
C PHE A 3 -23.71 -21.33 10.41
N ILE A 4 -24.44 -20.27 10.11
CA ILE A 4 -23.95 -18.90 10.23
C ILE A 4 -24.14 -18.49 11.68
N ALA A 5 -23.06 -18.26 12.41
CA ALA A 5 -23.09 -17.61 13.71
C ALA A 5 -23.03 -16.10 13.49
N ALA A 6 -24.16 -15.42 13.70
CA ALA A 6 -24.23 -13.95 13.70
C ALA A 6 -23.63 -13.44 15.03
N ALA A 7 -22.54 -12.70 14.97
CA ALA A 7 -22.04 -11.91 16.09
C ALA A 7 -22.82 -10.59 16.17
N LEU A 8 -23.51 -10.38 17.28
CA LEU A 8 -24.16 -9.13 17.63
C LEU A 8 -23.09 -8.10 18.06
N LEU A 9 -22.95 -7.04 17.30
CA LEU A 9 -22.21 -5.86 17.70
C LEU A 9 -23.07 -5.02 18.65
N ALA A 10 -22.71 -5.00 19.92
CA ALA A 10 -23.21 -4.01 20.87
C ALA A 10 -22.14 -2.92 21.04
N SER A 11 -22.47 -1.74 20.55
CA SER A 11 -21.72 -0.51 20.80
C SER A 11 -21.87 -0.09 22.27
N CYS A 12 -20.74 0.12 22.96
CA CYS A 12 -20.61 1.11 24.04
C CYS A 12 -19.13 1.41 24.27
N SER A 13 -18.80 2.69 24.33
CA SER A 13 -17.53 3.24 24.77
C SER A 13 -17.22 2.81 26.20
N ASP A 14 -16.09 2.12 26.38
CA ASP A 14 -15.36 2.01 27.65
C ASP A 14 -14.02 1.37 27.36
N ASP A 15 -12.99 1.70 28.10
CA ASP A 15 -11.71 1.00 28.13
C ASP A 15 -11.98 -0.50 28.26
N LYS A 16 -11.95 -1.22 27.14
CA LYS A 16 -12.20 -2.67 27.13
C LYS A 16 -11.01 -3.34 27.80
N ASP A 17 -11.21 -3.73 29.04
CA ASP A 17 -10.28 -4.65 29.73
C ASP A 17 -10.37 -5.99 29.01
N TYR A 18 -9.32 -6.32 28.25
CA TYR A 18 -9.18 -7.61 27.58
C TYR A 18 -8.54 -8.68 28.46
N SER A 19 -8.33 -8.39 29.77
CA SER A 19 -7.77 -9.38 30.68
C SER A 19 -8.74 -10.55 30.92
N GLY A 20 -8.20 -11.76 30.95
CA GLY A 20 -8.93 -12.99 31.25
C GLY A 20 -8.42 -13.63 32.54
N ASP A 21 -9.34 -13.96 33.45
CA ASP A 21 -9.09 -14.77 34.67
C ASP A 21 -9.67 -16.17 34.45
N PHE A 22 -8.78 -17.14 34.34
CA PHE A 22 -9.13 -18.55 34.14
C PHE A 22 -8.79 -19.38 35.37
N GLY A 23 -8.95 -18.82 36.57
CA GLY A 23 -8.60 -19.44 37.82
C GLY A 23 -7.12 -19.30 38.16
N GLN A 24 -6.34 -20.40 38.07
CA GLN A 24 -4.89 -20.34 38.33
C GLN A 24 -4.06 -19.80 37.15
N ILE A 25 -4.70 -19.43 36.07
CA ILE A 25 -4.07 -18.81 34.88
C ILE A 25 -4.75 -17.49 34.61
N LYS A 26 -3.97 -16.40 34.43
CA LYS A 26 -4.45 -15.09 34.03
C LYS A 26 -3.76 -14.64 32.77
N VAL A 27 -4.54 -14.12 31.84
CA VAL A 27 -4.06 -13.61 30.53
C VAL A 27 -4.31 -12.12 30.48
N PRO A 28 -3.26 -11.28 30.38
CA PRO A 28 -3.40 -9.82 30.32
C PRO A 28 -4.15 -9.33 29.09
N ASP A 29 -4.06 -10.06 27.98
CA ASP A 29 -4.74 -9.75 26.73
C ASP A 29 -5.26 -11.02 26.06
N THR A 30 -6.56 -11.27 26.17
CA THR A 30 -7.23 -12.46 25.64
C THR A 30 -7.26 -12.52 24.11
N ARG A 31 -6.98 -11.41 23.41
CA ARG A 31 -6.84 -11.40 21.94
C ARG A 31 -5.65 -12.22 21.47
N GLN A 32 -4.70 -12.52 22.35
CA GLN A 32 -3.58 -13.42 22.07
C GLN A 32 -3.99 -14.91 22.01
N LEU A 33 -5.19 -15.25 22.45
CA LEU A 33 -5.68 -16.64 22.47
C LEU A 33 -6.22 -17.10 21.09
N GLU A 34 -6.50 -16.16 20.19
CA GLU A 34 -6.89 -16.46 18.81
C GLU A 34 -5.96 -15.71 17.87
N GLN A 35 -5.20 -16.42 17.05
CA GLN A 35 -4.21 -15.83 16.15
C GLN A 35 -4.40 -16.38 14.75
N THR A 36 -4.47 -15.49 13.76
CA THR A 36 -4.38 -15.83 12.35
C THR A 36 -3.09 -15.26 11.79
N VAL A 37 -2.32 -16.07 11.08
CA VAL A 37 -1.02 -15.73 10.50
C VAL A 37 -0.98 -16.14 9.04
N SER A 38 -0.17 -15.46 8.25
CA SER A 38 -0.01 -15.77 6.82
C SER A 38 0.71 -17.10 6.59
N ALA A 39 0.58 -17.65 5.40
CA ALA A 39 1.18 -18.92 5.00
C ALA A 39 2.69 -18.99 5.24
N ASP A 40 3.41 -17.89 4.98
CA ASP A 40 4.87 -17.80 5.09
C ASP A 40 5.38 -17.38 6.47
N ASP A 41 4.49 -17.04 7.40
CA ASP A 41 4.89 -16.64 8.74
C ASP A 41 5.60 -17.80 9.48
N THR A 42 6.81 -17.55 9.94
CA THR A 42 7.62 -18.50 10.72
C THR A 42 7.49 -18.31 12.22
N GLN A 43 6.82 -17.25 12.66
CA GLN A 43 6.52 -16.99 14.06
C GLN A 43 5.13 -16.38 14.18
N SER A 44 4.38 -16.73 15.22
CA SER A 44 3.22 -15.91 15.56
C SER A 44 3.72 -14.50 15.92
N ALA A 45 3.13 -13.49 15.37
CA ALA A 45 3.58 -12.09 15.48
C ALA A 45 3.66 -11.57 16.92
N ARG A 46 2.97 -12.24 17.86
CA ARG A 46 2.99 -11.92 19.29
C ARG A 46 3.04 -13.21 20.08
N GLY A 47 4.07 -13.43 20.85
CA GLY A 47 4.06 -14.50 21.87
C GLY A 47 2.85 -14.35 22.80
N VAL A 48 2.41 -15.42 23.43
CA VAL A 48 1.31 -15.39 24.41
C VAL A 48 1.87 -15.19 25.80
N THR A 49 1.50 -14.07 26.45
CA THR A 49 1.89 -13.77 27.84
C THR A 49 0.78 -14.16 28.78
N PHE A 50 1.13 -14.89 29.85
CA PHE A 50 0.20 -15.30 30.89
C PHE A 50 0.92 -15.40 32.23
N THR A 51 0.15 -15.39 33.33
CA THR A 51 0.66 -15.67 34.69
C THR A 51 0.01 -16.93 35.24
N THR A 52 0.76 -17.69 36.03
CA THR A 52 0.27 -18.88 36.70
C THR A 52 0.51 -18.83 38.22
N GLU A 53 -0.34 -19.49 38.99
CA GLU A 53 -0.21 -19.61 40.45
C GLU A 53 0.62 -20.82 40.89
N GLY A 54 1.08 -21.63 39.94
CA GLY A 54 1.88 -22.82 40.18
C GLY A 54 2.58 -23.33 38.95
N ALA A 55 3.11 -24.54 39.01
CA ALA A 55 3.70 -25.23 37.88
C ALA A 55 2.65 -25.44 36.78
N TRP A 56 3.09 -25.30 35.53
CA TRP A 56 2.23 -25.44 34.37
C TRP A 56 2.90 -26.25 33.25
N THR A 57 2.10 -26.80 32.38
CA THR A 57 2.54 -27.52 31.17
C THR A 57 1.70 -27.07 29.98
N SER A 58 2.27 -27.20 28.77
CA SER A 58 1.53 -27.01 27.53
C SER A 58 1.60 -28.25 26.64
N THR A 59 0.58 -28.41 25.82
CA THR A 59 0.51 -29.43 24.76
C THR A 59 -0.06 -28.81 23.50
N ILE A 60 0.38 -29.29 22.34
CA ILE A 60 -0.19 -28.93 21.06
C ILE A 60 -1.09 -30.05 20.59
N ALA A 61 -2.35 -29.75 20.30
CA ALA A 61 -3.34 -30.69 19.79
C ALA A 61 -3.72 -30.33 18.36
N GLU A 62 -3.72 -31.31 17.49
CA GLU A 62 -4.44 -31.27 16.22
C GLU A 62 -5.75 -32.05 16.37
N THR A 63 -6.71 -31.79 15.49
CA THR A 63 -7.98 -32.50 15.43
C THR A 63 -7.84 -33.99 15.14
N ARG A 64 -6.59 -34.51 14.90
CA ARG A 64 -6.23 -35.91 14.63
C ARG A 64 -4.86 -36.31 15.22
N ALA A 65 -4.87 -36.79 16.45
CA ALA A 65 -3.98 -37.77 17.11
C ALA A 65 -2.47 -37.51 17.32
N GLU A 66 -1.74 -36.65 16.66
CA GLU A 66 -0.32 -36.30 16.95
C GLU A 66 -0.10 -34.82 16.88
N ALA A 67 0.89 -34.29 17.63
CA ALA A 67 1.27 -32.88 17.55
C ALA A 67 1.77 -32.56 16.11
N PRO A 68 1.22 -31.54 15.47
CA PRO A 68 1.59 -31.22 14.09
C PRO A 68 3.04 -30.76 14.01
N ALA A 69 3.79 -31.28 13.04
CA ALA A 69 5.21 -30.98 12.86
C ALA A 69 5.47 -29.50 12.48
N TRP A 70 4.45 -28.78 11.99
CA TRP A 70 4.60 -27.41 11.48
C TRP A 70 4.57 -26.31 12.54
N ILE A 71 4.21 -26.63 13.80
CA ILE A 71 4.13 -25.69 14.91
C ILE A 71 4.89 -26.21 16.12
N SER A 72 5.64 -25.35 16.76
CA SER A 72 6.36 -25.63 17.99
C SER A 72 6.27 -24.45 18.96
N ILE A 73 6.43 -24.76 20.27
CA ILE A 73 6.30 -23.79 21.36
C ILE A 73 7.50 -23.84 22.29
N SER A 74 7.84 -22.70 22.88
CA SER A 74 8.92 -22.61 23.87
C SER A 74 8.67 -21.41 24.81
N PRO A 75 8.80 -21.62 26.16
CA PRO A 75 8.93 -22.89 26.86
C PRO A 75 7.64 -23.72 26.80
N ASP A 76 7.74 -25.04 26.95
CA ASP A 76 6.59 -25.96 26.99
C ASP A 76 6.07 -26.23 28.44
N ARG A 77 6.78 -25.75 29.46
CA ARG A 77 6.42 -25.87 30.88
C ARG A 77 7.12 -24.83 31.74
N GLY A 78 6.63 -24.67 32.96
CA GLY A 78 7.28 -23.92 34.03
C GLY A 78 7.02 -24.58 35.38
N ASP A 79 8.04 -24.62 36.24
CA ASP A 79 8.01 -25.36 37.50
C ASP A 79 7.49 -24.56 38.69
N ALA A 80 7.16 -23.28 38.53
CA ALA A 80 6.74 -22.37 39.60
C ALA A 80 5.62 -21.42 39.16
N ALA A 81 5.01 -20.76 40.13
CA ALA A 81 4.16 -19.59 39.86
C ALA A 81 4.99 -18.44 39.28
N GLY A 82 4.41 -17.70 38.35
CA GLY A 82 5.11 -16.58 37.72
C GLY A 82 4.46 -16.08 36.41
N SER A 83 5.13 -15.12 35.78
CA SER A 83 4.76 -14.62 34.47
C SER A 83 5.61 -15.29 33.41
N TYR A 84 4.98 -15.74 32.34
CA TYR A 84 5.60 -16.48 31.25
C TYR A 84 5.18 -15.89 29.92
N THR A 85 6.08 -15.97 28.94
CA THR A 85 5.78 -15.67 27.53
C THR A 85 6.07 -16.90 26.69
N LEU A 86 5.03 -17.46 26.10
CA LEU A 86 5.12 -18.59 25.18
C LEU A 86 5.46 -18.06 23.78
N LYS A 87 6.61 -18.47 23.24
CA LYS A 87 6.94 -18.22 21.83
C LYS A 87 6.38 -19.36 20.99
N ILE A 88 5.70 -19.02 19.90
CA ILE A 88 5.15 -19.94 18.91
C ILE A 88 5.98 -19.81 17.63
N THR A 89 6.55 -20.91 17.16
CA THR A 89 7.34 -20.98 15.92
C THR A 89 6.59 -21.87 14.92
N LEU A 90 6.56 -21.45 13.66
CA LEU A 90 5.80 -22.07 12.59
C LEU A 90 6.72 -22.46 11.43
N GLU A 91 6.38 -23.51 10.70
CA GLU A 91 6.93 -23.78 9.37
C GLU A 91 6.01 -23.14 8.32
N PRO A 92 6.53 -22.65 7.18
CA PRO A 92 5.70 -22.14 6.11
C PRO A 92 4.65 -23.16 5.65
N ASN A 93 3.41 -22.69 5.42
CA ASN A 93 2.35 -23.52 4.87
C ASN A 93 2.39 -23.46 3.35
N THR A 94 2.96 -24.47 2.73
CA THR A 94 3.05 -24.56 1.26
C THR A 94 1.82 -25.19 0.59
N SER A 95 0.77 -25.51 1.37
CA SER A 95 -0.48 -26.04 0.83
C SER A 95 -1.48 -24.91 0.60
N GLY A 96 -2.35 -25.02 -0.39
CA GLY A 96 -3.43 -24.06 -0.65
C GLY A 96 -4.56 -24.05 0.41
N ALA A 97 -4.48 -24.91 1.42
CA ALA A 97 -5.48 -24.99 2.49
C ALA A 97 -4.94 -24.42 3.81
N SER A 98 -5.74 -23.63 4.51
CA SER A 98 -5.43 -23.19 5.86
C SER A 98 -5.31 -24.38 6.82
N ARG A 99 -4.46 -24.24 7.84
CA ARG A 99 -4.25 -25.24 8.87
C ARG A 99 -4.36 -24.60 10.26
N THR A 100 -4.89 -25.34 11.22
CA THR A 100 -5.16 -24.84 12.57
C THR A 100 -4.61 -25.81 13.60
N ALA A 101 -3.96 -25.26 14.63
CA ALA A 101 -3.51 -25.99 15.81
C ALA A 101 -4.03 -25.32 17.07
N THR A 102 -4.29 -26.12 18.10
CA THR A 102 -4.66 -25.63 19.42
C THR A 102 -3.57 -25.95 20.42
N ILE A 103 -3.04 -24.91 21.08
CA ILE A 103 -2.10 -25.05 22.19
C ILE A 103 -2.90 -24.99 23.48
N VAL A 104 -2.73 -25.96 24.30
CA VAL A 104 -3.41 -26.08 25.62
C VAL A 104 -2.41 -25.84 26.72
N ILE A 105 -2.61 -24.83 27.55
CA ILE A 105 -1.84 -24.57 28.76
C ILE A 105 -2.67 -25.01 29.97
N THR A 106 -2.06 -25.80 30.85
CA THR A 106 -2.72 -26.32 32.06
C THR A 106 -1.89 -25.96 33.29
N CYS A 107 -2.55 -25.40 34.31
CA CYS A 107 -2.00 -25.14 35.64
C CYS A 107 -3.00 -25.67 36.71
N GLY A 108 -2.63 -26.70 37.42
CA GLY A 108 -3.54 -27.38 38.35
C GLY A 108 -4.82 -27.88 37.69
N THR A 109 -5.96 -27.30 38.05
CA THR A 109 -7.27 -27.59 37.45
C THR A 109 -7.68 -26.59 36.39
N SER A 110 -6.88 -25.54 36.18
CA SER A 110 -7.17 -24.45 35.21
C SER A 110 -6.55 -24.73 33.86
N LYS A 111 -7.23 -24.32 32.82
CA LYS A 111 -6.87 -24.56 31.41
C LYS A 111 -7.17 -23.33 30.56
N ILE A 112 -6.28 -22.98 29.64
CA ILE A 112 -6.55 -22.07 28.55
C ILE A 112 -6.20 -22.75 27.23
N GLU A 113 -6.86 -22.32 26.17
CA GLU A 113 -6.63 -22.78 24.79
C GLU A 113 -6.22 -21.59 23.94
N ILE A 114 -5.17 -21.78 23.14
CA ILE A 114 -4.69 -20.82 22.17
C ILE A 114 -4.88 -21.45 20.80
N THR A 115 -5.69 -20.82 19.96
CA THR A 115 -5.93 -21.27 18.58
C THR A 115 -5.01 -20.49 17.64
N VAL A 116 -4.20 -21.19 16.86
CA VAL A 116 -3.35 -20.63 15.82
C VAL A 116 -3.82 -21.16 14.48
N THR A 117 -4.32 -20.28 13.64
CA THR A 117 -4.69 -20.58 12.24
C THR A 117 -3.63 -19.99 11.32
N GLN A 118 -2.97 -20.84 10.54
CA GLN A 118 -2.07 -20.40 9.48
C GLN A 118 -2.79 -20.56 8.14
N GLU A 119 -2.87 -19.47 7.40
CA GLU A 119 -3.51 -19.44 6.07
C GLU A 119 -2.83 -20.43 5.12
N GLY A 120 -3.54 -20.87 4.10
CA GLY A 120 -2.95 -21.66 3.02
C GLY A 120 -2.06 -20.76 2.15
N ALA A 121 -1.04 -21.34 1.54
CA ALA A 121 -0.38 -20.67 0.43
C ALA A 121 -1.43 -20.43 -0.66
N ASP A 122 -1.45 -19.24 -1.21
CA ASP A 122 -2.28 -18.98 -2.38
C ASP A 122 -1.99 -20.02 -3.45
N ASP A 123 -3.02 -20.47 -4.16
CA ASP A 123 -2.89 -21.47 -5.21
C ASP A 123 -1.72 -21.10 -6.11
N PRO A 124 -0.86 -22.07 -6.54
CA PRO A 124 0.21 -21.77 -7.45
C PRO A 124 -0.41 -21.21 -8.73
N ILE A 125 -0.30 -19.88 -8.88
CA ILE A 125 -0.70 -19.18 -10.09
C ILE A 125 0.02 -19.86 -11.24
N GLU A 126 -0.73 -20.40 -12.20
CA GLU A 126 -0.19 -21.04 -13.40
C GLU A 126 0.93 -20.18 -13.98
N SER A 127 2.15 -20.70 -13.95
CA SER A 127 3.38 -20.32 -14.69
C SER A 127 3.58 -18.86 -15.16
N THR A 128 3.00 -17.87 -14.52
CA THR A 128 3.44 -16.48 -14.67
C THR A 128 4.77 -16.32 -13.95
N PRO A 129 5.74 -15.55 -14.47
CA PRO A 129 6.95 -15.23 -13.73
C PRO A 129 6.56 -14.69 -12.35
N ALA A 130 7.18 -15.23 -11.34
CA ALA A 130 6.79 -15.09 -9.92
C ALA A 130 6.66 -13.64 -9.38
N ASN A 131 7.00 -12.63 -10.16
CA ASN A 131 7.01 -11.22 -9.77
C ASN A 131 6.10 -10.31 -10.64
N ARG A 132 5.23 -10.88 -11.48
CA ARG A 132 4.31 -10.10 -12.32
C ARG A 132 3.04 -9.79 -11.55
N ILE A 133 2.75 -8.52 -11.40
CA ILE A 133 1.47 -8.06 -10.86
C ILE A 133 0.38 -8.28 -11.92
N MET A 134 -0.69 -8.94 -11.51
CA MET A 134 -1.87 -9.14 -12.37
C MET A 134 -3.03 -8.22 -11.97
N ARG A 135 -3.13 -7.88 -10.69
CA ARG A 135 -4.20 -7.05 -10.16
C ARG A 135 -3.76 -6.30 -8.91
N ILE A 136 -4.30 -5.11 -8.72
CA ILE A 136 -4.25 -4.37 -7.47
C ILE A 136 -5.68 -3.99 -7.11
N ASP A 137 -6.13 -4.35 -5.92
CA ASP A 137 -7.40 -3.91 -5.35
C ASP A 137 -7.10 -2.82 -4.33
N SER A 138 -7.59 -1.61 -4.58
CA SER A 138 -7.38 -0.45 -3.72
C SER A 138 -8.66 -0.12 -2.97
N ARG A 139 -8.50 0.31 -1.73
CA ARG A 139 -9.59 0.74 -0.87
C ARG A 139 -9.15 1.94 -0.06
N GLN A 140 -9.89 3.02 -0.20
CA GLN A 140 -9.73 4.22 0.61
C GLN A 140 -10.84 4.30 1.67
N GLN A 141 -10.49 4.81 2.84
CA GLN A 141 -11.40 5.01 3.95
C GLN A 141 -11.04 6.29 4.68
N THR A 142 -12.00 7.21 4.82
CA THR A 142 -11.87 8.42 5.62
C THR A 142 -12.59 8.24 6.95
N ILE A 143 -11.87 8.39 8.07
CA ILE A 143 -12.39 8.29 9.44
C ILE A 143 -12.42 9.69 10.04
N ARG A 144 -13.61 10.28 10.22
CA ARG A 144 -13.77 11.63 10.77
C ARG A 144 -13.72 11.61 12.29
N ASN A 145 -13.07 12.62 12.89
CA ASN A 145 -13.00 12.78 14.36
C ASN A 145 -14.35 13.19 14.97
N SER A 146 -15.33 13.60 14.17
CA SER A 146 -16.69 13.93 14.62
C SER A 146 -17.47 12.74 15.22
N GLY A 147 -16.96 11.53 15.07
CA GLY A 147 -17.63 10.31 15.55
C GLY A 147 -18.76 9.82 14.66
N ASP A 148 -18.79 10.23 13.40
CA ASP A 148 -19.70 9.69 12.41
C ASP A 148 -19.50 8.18 12.29
N SER A 149 -20.60 7.43 12.33
CA SER A 149 -20.61 5.98 12.47
C SER A 149 -20.21 5.22 11.21
N ASP A 150 -20.24 5.87 10.04
CA ASP A 150 -19.89 5.24 8.76
C ASP A 150 -18.77 6.04 8.08
N PRO A 151 -17.54 5.48 8.02
CA PRO A 151 -16.47 6.09 7.26
C PRO A 151 -16.83 6.11 5.76
N GLU A 152 -16.50 7.21 5.11
CA GLU A 152 -16.55 7.28 3.65
C GLU A 152 -15.61 6.22 3.09
N ARG A 153 -16.05 5.49 2.08
CA ARG A 153 -15.31 4.39 1.48
C ARG A 153 -15.31 4.50 -0.03
N TRP A 154 -14.17 4.27 -0.59
CA TRP A 154 -13.97 4.18 -2.02
C TRP A 154 -13.17 2.92 -2.36
N THR A 155 -13.43 2.32 -3.51
CA THR A 155 -12.71 1.12 -3.96
C THR A 155 -12.42 1.22 -5.44
N SER A 156 -11.25 0.75 -5.86
CA SER A 156 -10.90 0.58 -7.25
C SER A 156 -10.17 -0.74 -7.50
N THR A 157 -10.14 -1.14 -8.75
CA THR A 157 -9.41 -2.33 -9.18
C THR A 157 -8.58 -1.99 -10.41
N SER A 158 -7.27 -2.21 -10.30
CA SER A 158 -6.33 -2.14 -11.42
C SER A 158 -6.00 -3.53 -11.94
N ARG A 159 -6.03 -3.76 -13.26
CA ARG A 159 -5.68 -5.03 -13.92
C ARG A 159 -4.56 -4.84 -14.91
N PHE A 160 -3.64 -5.78 -14.96
CA PHE A 160 -2.44 -5.71 -15.78
C PHE A 160 -2.35 -6.92 -16.71
N THR A 161 -2.19 -6.66 -18.02
CA THR A 161 -2.03 -7.71 -19.05
C THR A 161 -0.67 -7.59 -19.72
N TYR A 162 -0.03 -8.72 -19.97
CA TYR A 162 1.32 -8.80 -20.51
C TYR A 162 1.37 -9.59 -21.82
N ASP A 163 2.36 -9.29 -22.65
CA ASP A 163 2.70 -10.13 -23.81
C ASP A 163 3.58 -11.33 -23.40
N ASP A 164 3.85 -12.22 -24.37
CA ASP A 164 4.69 -13.42 -24.17
C ASP A 164 6.12 -13.07 -23.71
N ALA A 165 6.62 -11.87 -24.04
CA ALA A 165 7.91 -11.37 -23.57
C ALA A 165 7.85 -10.76 -22.16
N GLY A 166 6.67 -10.71 -21.54
CA GLY A 166 6.46 -10.20 -20.21
C GLY A 166 6.42 -8.68 -20.10
N ARG A 167 6.17 -7.98 -21.20
CA ARG A 167 6.04 -6.55 -21.23
C ARG A 167 4.55 -6.18 -21.02
N LEU A 168 4.27 -5.16 -20.22
CA LEU A 168 2.92 -4.67 -20.00
C LEU A 168 2.30 -4.20 -21.33
N THR A 169 1.11 -4.70 -21.65
CA THR A 169 0.38 -4.33 -22.88
C THR A 169 -0.97 -3.67 -22.61
N CYS A 170 -1.53 -3.89 -21.42
CA CYS A 170 -2.76 -3.23 -21.02
C CYS A 170 -2.75 -2.99 -19.52
N TYR A 171 -3.21 -1.82 -19.12
CA TYR A 171 -3.55 -1.44 -17.77
C TYR A 171 -5.00 -0.97 -17.80
N GLU A 172 -5.83 -1.56 -16.97
CA GLU A 172 -7.24 -1.22 -16.81
C GLU A 172 -7.46 -0.78 -15.38
N TRP A 173 -8.04 0.38 -15.19
CA TRP A 173 -8.44 0.91 -13.90
C TRP A 173 -9.95 1.09 -13.87
N ASP A 174 -10.59 0.54 -12.85
CA ASP A 174 -12.03 0.55 -12.64
C ASP A 174 -12.30 1.19 -11.27
N ASP A 175 -12.91 2.35 -11.27
CA ASP A 175 -13.41 3.06 -10.11
C ASP A 175 -14.93 2.93 -10.08
N SER A 176 -15.39 1.80 -9.58
CA SER A 176 -16.82 1.55 -9.38
C SER A 176 -17.13 1.57 -7.89
N PRO A 177 -17.53 2.72 -7.31
CA PRO A 177 -18.16 2.70 -6.01
C PRO A 177 -19.40 1.82 -6.10
N GLU A 178 -19.58 0.87 -5.19
CA GLU A 178 -20.77 0.02 -5.11
C GLU A 178 -22.02 0.93 -5.19
N ASN A 179 -22.73 0.90 -6.33
CA ASN A 179 -23.97 1.66 -6.64
C ASN A 179 -23.80 3.07 -7.25
N SER A 180 -22.70 3.46 -7.82
CA SER A 180 -22.59 4.71 -8.57
C SER A 180 -22.86 4.50 -10.06
N ALA A 181 -23.66 5.42 -10.65
CA ALA A 181 -23.82 5.53 -12.11
C ALA A 181 -22.61 6.26 -12.76
N ASP A 182 -21.68 6.73 -11.96
CA ASP A 182 -20.55 7.56 -12.31
C ASP A 182 -19.23 6.77 -12.25
N ALA A 183 -19.26 5.48 -12.63
CA ALA A 183 -18.06 4.67 -12.72
C ALA A 183 -17.09 5.28 -13.74
N MET A 184 -15.86 5.60 -13.30
CA MET A 184 -14.78 5.98 -14.18
C MET A 184 -13.93 4.77 -14.50
N ASP A 185 -13.95 4.36 -15.76
CA ASP A 185 -13.08 3.29 -16.26
C ASP A 185 -11.99 3.93 -17.13
N GLU A 186 -10.75 3.57 -16.87
CA GLU A 186 -9.63 3.93 -17.71
C GLU A 186 -8.97 2.68 -18.29
N VAL A 187 -8.69 2.72 -19.58
CA VAL A 187 -7.97 1.64 -20.26
C VAL A 187 -6.77 2.23 -21.00
N LEU A 188 -5.59 1.91 -20.53
CA LEU A 188 -4.34 2.24 -21.18
C LEU A 188 -3.79 1.02 -21.93
N ARG A 189 -3.57 1.17 -23.25
CA ARG A 189 -2.95 0.15 -24.11
C ARG A 189 -1.54 0.55 -24.47
N ILE A 190 -0.62 -0.40 -24.34
CA ILE A 190 0.80 -0.22 -24.62
C ILE A 190 1.20 -1.18 -25.72
N SER A 191 1.83 -0.66 -26.77
CA SER A 191 2.39 -1.51 -27.84
C SER A 191 3.83 -1.16 -28.13
N TYR A 192 4.59 -2.14 -28.61
CA TYR A 192 6.02 -2.08 -28.88
C TYR A 192 6.30 -2.37 -30.35
N PRO A 193 6.07 -1.43 -31.30
CA PRO A 193 6.20 -1.66 -32.73
C PRO A 193 7.61 -2.10 -33.14
N ASP A 194 8.63 -1.59 -32.46
CA ASP A 194 10.03 -1.92 -32.64
C ASP A 194 10.84 -1.63 -31.37
N ALA A 195 12.16 -1.86 -31.39
CA ALA A 195 13.03 -1.66 -30.22
C ALA A 195 13.20 -0.21 -29.79
N LYS A 196 12.80 0.76 -30.61
CA LYS A 196 12.97 2.19 -30.39
C LYS A 196 11.68 2.97 -30.21
N THR A 197 10.55 2.28 -30.33
CA THR A 197 9.24 2.91 -30.33
C THR A 197 8.31 2.20 -29.36
N LEU A 198 7.64 2.99 -28.53
CA LEU A 198 6.54 2.57 -27.69
C LEU A 198 5.34 3.45 -28.03
N LYS A 199 4.15 2.86 -28.11
CA LYS A 199 2.91 3.59 -28.30
C LYS A 199 1.99 3.36 -27.12
N LEU A 200 1.41 4.45 -26.65
CA LEU A 200 0.40 4.50 -25.59
C LEU A 200 -0.92 4.96 -26.19
N SER A 201 -2.03 4.39 -25.74
CA SER A 201 -3.37 4.84 -26.10
C SER A 201 -4.28 4.72 -24.89
N ALA A 202 -4.80 5.84 -24.40
CA ALA A 202 -5.72 5.91 -23.28
C ALA A 202 -7.15 6.11 -23.74
N GLU A 203 -8.08 5.43 -23.09
CA GLU A 203 -9.54 5.56 -23.25
C GLU A 203 -10.13 5.73 -21.85
N THR A 204 -10.93 6.76 -21.63
CA THR A 204 -11.68 6.96 -20.39
C THR A 204 -13.18 7.01 -20.68
N THR A 205 -14.02 6.68 -19.68
CA THR A 205 -15.48 6.78 -19.82
C THR A 205 -15.95 8.21 -20.01
N GLU A 206 -15.23 9.18 -19.46
CA GLU A 206 -15.58 10.60 -19.56
C GLU A 206 -15.14 11.24 -20.86
N SER A 207 -14.09 10.74 -21.49
CA SER A 207 -13.58 11.27 -22.76
C SER A 207 -13.53 10.18 -23.83
N PRO A 208 -14.46 10.18 -24.78
CA PRO A 208 -14.42 9.25 -25.91
C PRO A 208 -13.29 9.57 -26.92
N GLU A 209 -12.61 10.70 -26.77
CA GLU A 209 -11.43 11.05 -27.54
C GLU A 209 -10.23 10.30 -26.97
N LYS A 210 -9.67 9.41 -27.78
CA LYS A 210 -8.52 8.58 -27.39
C LYS A 210 -7.26 9.41 -27.34
N GLY A 211 -6.65 9.56 -26.18
CA GLY A 211 -5.26 9.98 -26.07
C GLY A 211 -4.36 8.98 -26.77
N SER A 212 -3.51 9.44 -27.68
CA SER A 212 -2.55 8.59 -28.39
C SER A 212 -1.18 9.24 -28.41
N TYR A 213 -0.17 8.50 -27.95
CA TYR A 213 1.18 9.00 -27.76
C TYR A 213 2.21 8.05 -28.36
N THR A 214 3.21 8.63 -29.01
CA THR A 214 4.37 7.90 -29.51
C THR A 214 5.59 8.28 -28.68
N VAL A 215 6.22 7.30 -28.02
CA VAL A 215 7.44 7.46 -27.21
C VAL A 215 8.63 6.90 -27.97
N THR A 216 9.70 7.69 -28.06
CA THR A 216 10.98 7.30 -28.65
C THR A 216 11.94 6.82 -27.56
N LEU A 217 12.59 5.68 -27.79
CA LEU A 217 13.52 5.06 -26.82
C LEU A 217 14.97 5.15 -27.30
N ASP A 218 15.90 5.32 -26.37
CA ASP A 218 17.36 5.22 -26.60
C ASP A 218 17.81 3.74 -26.72
N ASP A 219 19.15 3.52 -26.87
CA ASP A 219 19.73 2.17 -26.96
C ASP A 219 19.59 1.36 -25.68
N ALA A 220 19.41 2.03 -24.52
CA ALA A 220 19.16 1.38 -23.24
C ALA A 220 17.66 1.08 -23.01
N GLY A 221 16.78 1.46 -23.94
CA GLY A 221 15.34 1.28 -23.87
C GLY A 221 14.64 2.32 -22.98
N ARG A 222 15.30 3.45 -22.69
CA ARG A 222 14.72 4.57 -21.91
C ARG A 222 14.05 5.57 -22.85
N ALA A 223 12.94 6.15 -22.41
CA ALA A 223 12.25 7.20 -23.14
C ALA A 223 13.14 8.44 -23.25
N VAL A 224 13.37 8.96 -24.45
CA VAL A 224 14.10 10.22 -24.66
C VAL A 224 13.20 11.31 -25.19
N ALA A 225 12.07 10.95 -25.78
CA ALA A 225 11.03 11.87 -26.21
C ALA A 225 9.67 11.17 -26.22
N ALA A 226 8.62 11.94 -26.01
CA ALA A 226 7.25 11.56 -26.28
C ALA A 226 6.54 12.65 -27.07
N ARG A 227 5.51 12.30 -27.81
CA ARG A 227 4.65 13.24 -28.52
C ARG A 227 3.23 12.74 -28.53
N SER A 228 2.27 13.65 -28.46
CA SER A 228 0.90 13.37 -28.82
C SER A 228 0.80 13.07 -30.33
N ASP A 229 0.01 12.06 -30.70
CA ASP A 229 -0.28 11.76 -32.10
C ASP A 229 -1.43 12.64 -32.64
N ASN A 230 -2.20 13.26 -31.73
CA ASN A 230 -3.39 14.05 -32.05
C ASN A 230 -3.20 15.56 -31.87
N GLY A 231 -2.10 16.00 -31.24
CA GLY A 231 -1.86 17.39 -30.88
C GLY A 231 -0.40 17.84 -31.05
N PRO A 232 -0.12 19.10 -30.65
CA PRO A 232 1.21 19.68 -30.73
C PRO A 232 2.15 19.24 -29.58
N GLU A 233 1.64 18.59 -28.57
CA GLU A 233 2.34 18.27 -27.29
C GLU A 233 3.56 17.40 -27.53
N ARG A 234 4.67 17.78 -26.93
CA ARG A 234 5.98 17.11 -27.01
C ARG A 234 6.65 17.14 -25.65
N TRP A 235 7.24 16.04 -25.28
CA TRP A 235 8.05 15.89 -24.06
C TRP A 235 9.44 15.41 -24.41
N THR A 236 10.44 15.83 -23.66
CA THR A 236 11.80 15.28 -23.74
C THR A 236 12.30 14.91 -22.35
N PHE A 237 13.10 13.86 -22.29
CA PHE A 237 13.61 13.30 -21.06
C PHE A 237 15.14 13.27 -21.11
N ALA A 238 15.79 13.78 -20.08
CA ALA A 238 17.24 13.78 -19.94
C ALA A 238 17.66 12.95 -18.73
N TYR A 239 18.78 12.26 -18.88
CA TYR A 239 19.32 11.35 -17.87
C TYR A 239 20.70 11.80 -17.39
N ASP A 240 21.04 11.43 -16.14
CA ASP A 240 22.38 11.56 -15.62
C ASP A 240 23.29 10.41 -16.06
N GLY A 241 24.58 10.46 -15.61
CA GLY A 241 25.56 9.41 -15.94
C GLY A 241 25.26 8.04 -15.32
N ASN A 242 24.36 7.97 -14.33
CA ASN A 242 23.95 6.73 -13.66
C ASN A 242 22.67 6.14 -14.29
N GLY A 243 22.03 6.88 -15.21
CA GLY A 243 20.78 6.44 -15.84
C GLY A 243 19.52 6.85 -15.12
N CYS A 244 19.60 7.74 -14.14
CA CYS A 244 18.47 8.33 -13.46
C CYS A 244 17.90 9.49 -14.29
N CYS A 245 16.56 9.57 -14.41
CA CYS A 245 15.91 10.70 -15.05
C CYS A 245 16.18 11.96 -14.23
N LYS A 246 16.78 12.97 -14.83
CA LYS A 246 17.13 14.22 -14.16
C LYS A 246 16.24 15.40 -14.54
N GLU A 247 15.59 15.33 -15.70
CA GLU A 247 14.79 16.43 -16.20
C GLU A 247 13.77 15.94 -17.23
N CYS A 248 12.54 16.41 -17.10
CA CYS A 248 11.50 16.32 -18.12
C CYS A 248 11.17 17.71 -18.61
N THR A 249 10.97 17.90 -19.93
CA THR A 249 10.53 19.18 -20.48
C THR A 249 9.34 18.97 -21.39
N TYR A 250 8.44 19.93 -21.37
CA TYR A 250 7.26 19.98 -22.21
C TYR A 250 7.36 21.13 -23.23
N SER A 251 6.79 20.92 -24.40
CA SER A 251 6.53 21.96 -25.39
C SER A 251 5.27 21.57 -26.18
N GLY A 252 4.34 22.47 -26.31
CA GLY A 252 3.07 22.22 -27.01
C GLY A 252 2.29 23.47 -27.20
N ASP A 253 1.21 23.67 -26.52
CA ASP A 253 0.40 24.85 -26.57
C ASP A 253 0.94 25.99 -25.69
N GLU A 254 0.43 27.20 -25.88
CA GLU A 254 0.83 28.38 -25.11
C GLU A 254 0.21 28.47 -23.71
N TYR A 255 -0.65 27.51 -23.34
CA TYR A 255 -1.38 27.49 -22.05
C TYR A 255 -0.73 26.62 -20.99
N HIS A 256 0.35 25.91 -21.36
CA HIS A 256 1.00 25.01 -20.40
C HIS A 256 1.80 25.78 -19.35
N TYR A 257 1.41 25.60 -18.10
CA TYR A 257 1.98 26.34 -16.96
C TYR A 257 3.35 25.81 -16.51
N TYR A 258 3.58 24.50 -16.60
CA TYR A 258 4.74 23.82 -16.02
C TYR A 258 5.60 23.10 -17.07
N PRO A 259 6.36 23.86 -17.88
CA PRO A 259 7.08 23.27 -19.01
C PRO A 259 8.31 22.45 -18.63
N ARG A 260 8.65 22.34 -17.32
CA ARG A 260 9.87 21.68 -16.91
C ARG A 260 9.80 21.15 -15.48
N THR A 261 10.17 19.88 -15.32
CA THR A 261 10.35 19.19 -14.03
C THR A 261 11.80 18.75 -13.90
N VAL A 262 12.43 19.05 -12.77
CA VAL A 262 13.80 18.62 -12.43
C VAL A 262 13.74 17.61 -11.29
N CYS A 263 14.36 16.45 -11.49
CA CYS A 263 14.39 15.36 -10.54
C CYS A 263 15.65 15.45 -9.67
N ARG A 264 15.48 15.41 -8.37
CA ARG A 264 16.57 15.39 -7.39
C ARG A 264 16.79 13.97 -6.88
N TRP A 265 18.01 13.48 -7.02
CA TRP A 265 18.41 12.13 -6.60
C TRP A 265 19.46 12.18 -5.50
N THR A 266 19.30 11.36 -4.48
CA THR A 266 20.29 11.15 -3.42
C THR A 266 20.62 9.66 -3.38
N GLY A 267 21.87 9.32 -3.66
CA GLY A 267 22.24 7.93 -3.90
C GLY A 267 21.49 7.37 -5.11
N ASN A 268 20.63 6.39 -4.89
CA ASN A 268 19.80 5.75 -5.92
C ASN A 268 18.30 5.95 -5.67
N ASP A 269 17.91 6.94 -4.85
CA ASP A 269 16.50 7.27 -4.59
C ASP A 269 16.18 8.65 -5.14
N LEU A 270 14.99 8.76 -5.77
CA LEU A 270 14.43 10.02 -6.22
C LEU A 270 13.91 10.79 -4.99
N THR A 271 14.70 11.75 -4.48
CA THR A 271 14.39 12.44 -3.22
C THR A 271 13.56 13.71 -3.40
N GLY A 272 13.25 14.09 -4.61
CA GLY A 272 12.32 15.20 -4.83
C GLY A 272 12.20 15.63 -6.28
N LEU A 273 11.21 16.48 -6.52
CA LEU A 273 10.93 17.12 -7.80
C LEU A 273 10.87 18.62 -7.62
N ASP A 274 11.46 19.37 -8.54
CA ASP A 274 11.27 20.82 -8.66
C ASP A 274 10.52 21.09 -9.95
N ILE A 275 9.32 21.63 -9.86
CA ILE A 275 8.44 21.95 -10.97
C ILE A 275 8.57 23.44 -11.26
N TYR A 276 8.85 23.77 -12.51
CA TYR A 276 9.20 25.12 -12.92
C TYR A 276 8.08 25.79 -13.70
N GLN A 277 7.74 27.01 -13.30
CA GLN A 277 7.01 27.96 -14.11
C GLN A 277 8.02 28.94 -14.73
N GLY A 278 8.29 28.77 -16.02
CA GLY A 278 9.31 29.56 -16.71
C GLY A 278 10.71 29.29 -16.19
N LYS A 279 11.30 30.22 -15.40
CA LYS A 279 12.66 30.10 -14.82
C LYS A 279 12.67 29.89 -13.32
N GLU A 280 11.52 30.00 -12.69
CA GLU A 280 11.36 29.92 -11.23
C GLU A 280 10.77 28.58 -10.86
N VAL A 281 11.18 28.04 -9.72
CA VAL A 281 10.53 26.87 -9.12
C VAL A 281 9.20 27.34 -8.54
N ASP A 282 8.12 26.73 -8.95
CA ASP A 282 6.79 27.01 -8.45
C ASP A 282 6.39 26.02 -7.35
N PHE A 283 6.63 24.74 -7.58
CA PHE A 283 6.40 23.68 -6.62
C PHE A 283 7.65 22.82 -6.42
N SER A 284 7.80 22.28 -5.21
CA SER A 284 8.82 21.27 -4.89
C SER A 284 8.17 20.16 -4.07
N TYR A 285 8.39 18.93 -4.50
CA TYR A 285 8.02 17.73 -3.76
C TYR A 285 9.27 17.11 -3.13
N GLU A 286 9.12 16.54 -1.93
CA GLU A 286 10.15 15.81 -1.23
C GLU A 286 9.66 14.39 -0.97
N PHE A 287 10.54 13.40 -1.17
CA PHE A 287 10.22 12.00 -0.95
C PHE A 287 11.14 11.39 0.10
N GLU A 288 10.56 10.59 0.98
CA GLU A 288 11.26 9.80 1.97
C GLU A 288 11.12 8.31 1.68
N TYR A 289 12.06 7.51 2.18
CA TYR A 289 12.15 6.09 1.87
C TYR A 289 12.42 5.23 3.09
N HIS A 290 11.92 4.01 3.06
CA HIS A 290 12.27 2.96 4.01
C HIS A 290 13.65 2.39 3.69
N ALA A 291 14.68 2.73 4.46
CA ALA A 291 16.06 2.30 4.22
C ALA A 291 16.26 0.77 4.23
N ASP A 292 15.35 0.00 4.82
CA ASP A 292 15.36 -1.46 4.92
C ASP A 292 14.41 -2.17 3.94
N ARG A 293 13.74 -1.42 3.06
CA ARG A 293 12.74 -1.94 2.11
C ARG A 293 13.21 -1.73 0.66
N PRO A 294 13.91 -2.70 0.06
CA PRO A 294 14.39 -2.54 -1.30
C PRO A 294 13.23 -2.54 -2.31
N ASN A 295 13.35 -1.71 -3.35
CA ASN A 295 12.44 -1.66 -4.50
C ASN A 295 13.15 -2.25 -5.72
N THR A 296 13.07 -3.56 -5.91
CA THR A 296 13.78 -4.27 -6.97
C THR A 296 12.82 -4.98 -7.93
N PRO A 297 13.19 -5.17 -9.21
CA PRO A 297 12.38 -5.96 -10.15
C PRO A 297 12.18 -7.41 -9.72
N ALA A 298 12.99 -7.93 -8.80
CA ALA A 298 12.81 -9.27 -8.24
C ALA A 298 11.61 -9.36 -7.28
N LEU A 299 11.30 -8.25 -6.58
CA LEU A 299 10.15 -8.15 -5.68
C LEU A 299 8.85 -7.85 -6.44
N CYS A 300 8.94 -7.01 -7.46
CA CYS A 300 7.82 -6.59 -8.28
C CYS A 300 8.30 -6.15 -9.66
N ASN A 301 7.68 -6.65 -10.73
CA ASN A 301 8.05 -6.30 -12.11
C ASN A 301 7.77 -4.82 -12.45
N LEU A 302 6.76 -4.22 -11.80
CA LEU A 302 6.41 -2.81 -11.96
C LEU A 302 6.98 -1.98 -10.80
N ASP A 303 7.21 -0.70 -11.02
CA ASP A 303 7.60 0.22 -9.95
C ASP A 303 6.37 0.71 -9.20
N LEU A 304 6.18 0.17 -7.99
CA LEU A 304 5.02 0.50 -7.15
C LEU A 304 5.09 1.91 -6.57
N ASN A 305 6.28 2.47 -6.36
CA ASN A 305 6.42 3.86 -5.92
C ASN A 305 5.77 4.81 -6.94
N ALA A 306 6.00 4.54 -8.22
CA ALA A 306 5.43 5.34 -9.30
C ALA A 306 3.93 5.08 -9.53
N LEU A 307 3.51 3.80 -9.47
CA LEU A 307 2.14 3.43 -9.83
C LEU A 307 1.11 3.68 -8.73
N LEU A 308 1.50 3.64 -7.47
CA LEU A 308 0.59 3.80 -6.34
C LEU A 308 0.69 5.17 -5.68
N PHE A 309 1.84 5.81 -5.75
CA PHE A 309 2.13 7.02 -4.98
C PHE A 309 2.75 8.15 -5.82
N ASP A 310 2.70 8.06 -7.14
CA ASP A 310 3.22 9.05 -8.08
C ASP A 310 4.66 9.53 -7.80
N VAL A 311 5.47 8.69 -7.11
CA VAL A 311 6.89 8.96 -6.88
C VAL A 311 7.67 8.71 -8.16
N CYS A 312 7.51 9.61 -9.10
CA CYS A 312 8.07 9.56 -10.45
C CYS A 312 8.26 10.97 -11.01
N PRO A 313 9.01 11.14 -12.11
CA PRO A 313 9.03 12.42 -12.81
C PRO A 313 7.62 12.82 -13.25
N ASP A 314 7.17 13.98 -12.80
CA ASP A 314 5.89 14.52 -13.19
C ASP A 314 5.88 14.91 -14.68
N ILE A 315 4.88 14.45 -15.41
CA ILE A 315 4.68 14.68 -16.83
C ILE A 315 3.23 15.11 -17.01
N GLU A 316 3.05 16.41 -17.05
CA GLU A 316 1.72 17.01 -17.20
C GLU A 316 1.14 16.93 -18.61
N ASP A 317 -0.13 17.34 -18.75
CA ASP A 317 -0.91 17.43 -19.98
C ASP A 317 -1.04 16.13 -20.78
N THR A 318 -1.30 15.04 -20.07
CA THR A 318 -1.68 13.77 -20.69
C THR A 318 -3.02 13.29 -20.14
N ASP A 319 -3.74 12.49 -20.95
CA ASP A 319 -5.04 11.92 -20.53
C ASP A 319 -4.91 10.87 -19.40
N PHE A 320 -3.69 10.62 -18.94
CA PHE A 320 -3.34 9.68 -17.85
C PHE A 320 -1.98 10.07 -17.29
N SER A 321 -1.58 9.59 -16.12
CA SER A 321 -0.23 9.82 -15.57
C SER A 321 0.83 9.09 -16.40
N MET A 322 1.32 9.75 -17.48
CA MET A 322 2.39 9.19 -18.33
C MET A 322 3.68 8.95 -17.52
N GLY A 323 3.99 9.82 -16.54
CA GLY A 323 5.13 9.69 -15.67
C GLY A 323 5.09 8.40 -14.85
N ALA A 324 3.96 8.14 -14.20
CA ALA A 324 3.75 6.92 -13.42
C ALA A 324 3.82 5.65 -14.29
N VAL A 325 3.18 5.67 -15.46
CA VAL A 325 3.20 4.53 -16.38
C VAL A 325 4.61 4.25 -16.92
N LEU A 326 5.30 5.26 -17.45
CA LEU A 326 6.65 5.07 -18.02
C LEU A 326 7.68 4.69 -16.93
N SER A 327 7.57 5.26 -15.73
CA SER A 327 8.37 4.85 -14.57
C SER A 327 8.01 3.45 -14.12
N GLY A 328 6.72 3.16 -13.99
CA GLY A 328 6.18 1.87 -13.60
C GLY A 328 6.71 0.71 -14.44
N ILE A 329 6.81 0.89 -15.76
CA ILE A 329 7.37 -0.09 -16.69
C ILE A 329 8.88 0.06 -16.95
N GLY A 330 9.57 0.92 -16.16
CA GLY A 330 11.02 1.10 -16.23
C GLY A 330 11.51 1.81 -17.51
N ARG A 331 10.74 2.75 -18.06
CA ARG A 331 11.09 3.52 -19.26
C ARG A 331 11.59 4.94 -18.98
N LEU A 332 11.46 5.42 -17.73
CA LEU A 332 12.05 6.70 -17.31
C LEU A 332 13.37 6.53 -16.52
N GLY A 333 14.16 5.54 -16.89
CA GLY A 333 15.47 5.29 -16.27
C GLY A 333 15.38 4.36 -15.07
N ASN A 334 16.29 4.58 -14.10
CA ASN A 334 16.32 3.76 -12.90
C ASN A 334 15.14 4.09 -11.99
N ARG A 335 14.53 3.06 -11.39
CA ARG A 335 13.61 3.23 -10.28
C ARG A 335 14.38 3.56 -9.00
N SER A 336 13.73 4.18 -8.02
CA SER A 336 14.29 4.34 -6.68
C SER A 336 14.67 3.00 -6.07
N ALA A 337 15.79 2.97 -5.36
CA ALA A 337 16.33 1.73 -4.79
C ALA A 337 15.47 1.18 -3.64
N HIS A 338 14.69 2.04 -3.00
CA HIS A 338 13.86 1.70 -1.85
C HIS A 338 12.38 2.01 -2.10
N LEU A 339 11.51 1.34 -1.32
CA LEU A 339 10.08 1.65 -1.28
C LEU A 339 9.86 2.97 -0.53
N THR A 340 8.97 3.82 -1.07
CA THR A 340 8.69 5.13 -0.50
C THR A 340 7.97 5.03 0.85
N ASN A 341 8.17 6.03 1.70
CA ASN A 341 7.46 6.23 2.96
C ASN A 341 6.52 7.44 2.93
N THR A 342 6.58 8.25 1.87
CA THR A 342 5.74 9.43 1.69
C THR A 342 5.03 9.42 0.35
N ASN A 343 3.84 10.03 0.33
CA ASN A 343 3.12 10.43 -0.87
C ASN A 343 3.33 11.94 -1.07
N PRO A 344 3.53 12.46 -2.27
CA PRO A 344 3.80 13.87 -2.54
C PRO A 344 2.57 14.79 -2.39
N ASP A 345 1.74 14.58 -1.41
CA ASP A 345 0.53 15.38 -1.24
C ASP A 345 0.79 16.72 -0.52
N GLU A 346 -0.10 17.71 -0.72
CA GLU A 346 0.05 19.04 -0.11
C GLU A 346 -0.13 18.97 1.41
N SER A 347 0.82 19.57 2.15
CA SER A 347 0.82 19.56 3.62
C SER A 347 -0.20 20.51 4.26
N GLU A 348 -0.70 21.51 3.54
CA GLU A 348 -1.71 22.47 4.03
C GLU A 348 -2.58 23.00 2.89
N PHE A 349 -3.90 22.98 3.05
CA PHE A 349 -4.84 23.55 2.07
C PHE A 349 -6.00 24.30 2.74
N VAL A 350 -6.40 25.42 2.12
CA VAL A 350 -7.52 26.25 2.58
C VAL A 350 -8.82 25.76 1.97
N VAL A 351 -9.79 25.39 2.80
CA VAL A 351 -11.10 24.89 2.35
C VAL A 351 -12.23 25.91 2.43
N GLU A 352 -12.13 26.90 3.31
CA GLU A 352 -13.21 27.84 3.52
C GLU A 352 -12.68 29.23 3.91
N GLN A 353 -13.05 30.26 3.14
CA GLN A 353 -12.81 31.64 3.53
C GLN A 353 -14.02 32.16 4.31
N LEU A 354 -13.78 32.68 5.50
CA LEU A 354 -14.80 33.19 6.38
C LEU A 354 -14.83 34.76 6.40
N PRO A 355 -15.99 35.38 6.76
CA PRO A 355 -16.06 36.82 6.89
C PRO A 355 -15.01 37.37 7.87
N GLY A 356 -14.45 38.53 7.53
CA GLY A 356 -13.46 39.21 8.39
C GLY A 356 -12.02 38.70 8.21
N GLY A 357 -11.72 38.04 7.09
CA GLY A 357 -10.35 37.68 6.75
C GLY A 357 -9.81 36.46 7.52
N SER A 358 -10.70 35.66 8.11
CA SER A 358 -10.35 34.36 8.66
C SER A 358 -10.61 33.25 7.64
N PHE A 359 -9.92 32.11 7.80
CA PHE A 359 -10.12 30.95 6.95
C PHE A 359 -10.00 29.65 7.74
N ILE A 360 -10.58 28.58 7.20
CA ILE A 360 -10.43 27.21 7.68
C ILE A 360 -9.49 26.49 6.74
N SER A 361 -8.50 25.84 7.32
CA SER A 361 -7.50 25.03 6.62
C SER A 361 -7.40 23.65 7.25
N PHE A 362 -6.90 22.73 6.45
CA PHE A 362 -6.42 21.42 6.91
C PHE A 362 -4.91 21.35 6.74
N ARG A 363 -4.26 20.60 7.62
CA ARG A 363 -2.83 20.26 7.47
C ARG A 363 -2.59 18.81 7.87
N THR A 364 -1.67 18.20 7.20
CA THR A 364 -1.18 16.87 7.53
C THR A 364 -0.34 16.93 8.79
N LEU A 365 -0.67 16.10 9.78
CA LEU A 365 0.08 15.95 11.03
C LEU A 365 1.09 14.81 10.94
N ASP A 366 0.69 13.72 10.34
CA ASP A 366 1.50 12.52 10.13
C ASP A 366 1.09 11.87 8.81
N GLU A 367 2.06 11.39 8.09
CA GLU A 367 1.87 10.65 6.85
C GLU A 367 2.91 9.56 6.77
N ARG A 368 2.47 8.35 6.39
CA ARG A 368 3.37 7.21 6.23
C ARG A 368 2.79 6.15 5.32
N ILE A 369 3.68 5.38 4.69
CA ILE A 369 3.33 4.20 3.89
C ILE A 369 3.91 2.96 4.55
N GLU A 370 3.07 2.00 4.85
CA GLU A 370 3.45 0.70 5.40
C GLU A 370 3.43 -0.36 4.29
N TRP A 371 4.52 -1.09 4.11
CA TRP A 371 4.66 -2.12 3.09
C TRP A 371 4.70 -3.51 3.71
N LYS A 372 3.85 -4.41 3.23
CA LYS A 372 3.86 -5.82 3.59
C LYS A 372 4.52 -6.64 2.49
N GLN A 373 5.43 -7.52 2.90
CA GLN A 373 6.13 -8.42 1.99
C GLN A 373 5.96 -9.86 2.46
N VAL A 374 5.60 -10.75 1.55
CA VAL A 374 5.41 -12.18 1.80
C VAL A 374 6.10 -12.96 0.69
N GLY A 375 6.89 -13.97 1.05
CA GLY A 375 7.59 -14.81 0.08
C GLY A 375 8.52 -14.06 -0.88
N GLY A 376 9.07 -12.91 -0.46
CA GLY A 376 9.92 -12.06 -1.29
C GLY A 376 9.16 -11.22 -2.32
N ARG A 377 7.85 -10.98 -2.13
CA ARG A 377 7.01 -10.12 -2.96
C ARG A 377 6.32 -9.07 -2.10
N VAL A 378 6.02 -7.91 -2.66
CA VAL A 378 5.16 -6.91 -2.02
C VAL A 378 3.70 -7.34 -2.21
N THR A 379 2.98 -7.60 -1.13
CA THR A 379 1.58 -8.06 -1.18
C THR A 379 0.58 -6.99 -0.78
N GLU A 380 1.03 -5.97 -0.06
CA GLU A 380 0.16 -4.89 0.41
C GLU A 380 0.96 -3.60 0.61
N ALA A 381 0.35 -2.48 0.28
CA ALA A 381 0.78 -1.15 0.67
C ALA A 381 -0.36 -0.44 1.39
N ILE A 382 -0.08 0.25 2.50
CA ILE A 382 -1.07 1.00 3.27
C ILE A 382 -0.55 2.42 3.45
N TRP A 383 -1.22 3.38 2.84
CA TRP A 383 -0.99 4.79 3.09
C TRP A 383 -1.91 5.27 4.21
N ILE A 384 -1.35 6.01 5.15
CA ILE A 384 -2.07 6.56 6.29
C ILE A 384 -1.71 8.02 6.41
N GLN A 385 -2.73 8.88 6.40
CA GLN A 385 -2.59 10.32 6.60
C GLN A 385 -3.46 10.78 7.76
N GLU A 386 -2.88 11.46 8.74
CA GLU A 386 -3.60 12.11 9.83
C GLU A 386 -3.70 13.60 9.57
N VAL A 387 -4.92 14.12 9.51
CA VAL A 387 -5.20 15.50 9.11
C VAL A 387 -5.90 16.28 10.22
N GLU A 388 -5.32 17.42 10.58
CA GLU A 388 -5.90 18.37 11.54
C GLU A 388 -6.61 19.51 10.82
N CYS A 389 -7.80 19.87 11.31
CA CYS A 389 -8.50 21.06 10.88
C CYS A 389 -8.26 22.23 11.85
N PHE A 390 -7.98 23.41 11.33
CA PHE A 390 -7.83 24.61 12.14
C PHE A 390 -8.43 25.85 11.48
N GLN A 391 -8.84 26.82 12.32
CA GLN A 391 -9.23 28.15 11.88
C GLN A 391 -8.07 29.12 12.12
N LYS A 392 -7.72 29.91 11.12
CA LYS A 392 -6.72 30.98 11.24
C LYS A 392 -7.40 32.34 11.15
N LYS A 393 -7.19 33.18 12.18
CA LYS A 393 -7.72 34.53 12.28
C LYS A 393 -6.70 35.44 12.95
N ASP A 394 -6.40 36.58 12.32
CA ASP A 394 -5.44 37.60 12.87
C ASP A 394 -4.09 36.98 13.28
N GLY A 395 -3.61 36.00 12.50
CA GLY A 395 -2.36 35.28 12.74
C GLY A 395 -2.42 34.25 13.88
N LYS A 396 -3.58 34.02 14.49
CA LYS A 396 -3.81 32.99 15.50
C LYS A 396 -4.53 31.78 14.90
N GLU A 397 -4.04 30.61 15.26
CA GLU A 397 -4.66 29.33 14.90
C GLU A 397 -5.46 28.78 16.08
N THR A 398 -6.61 28.21 15.75
CA THR A 398 -7.47 27.49 16.70
C THR A 398 -7.85 26.17 16.08
N VAL A 399 -7.40 25.07 16.68
CA VAL A 399 -7.72 23.71 16.21
C VAL A 399 -9.21 23.45 16.38
N ILE A 400 -9.79 22.76 15.39
CA ILE A 400 -11.17 22.29 15.36
C ILE A 400 -11.12 20.75 15.30
N PRO A 401 -10.98 20.08 16.45
CA PRO A 401 -10.67 18.65 16.51
C PRO A 401 -11.72 17.78 15.82
N GLU A 402 -13.00 18.17 15.90
CA GLU A 402 -14.12 17.43 15.32
C GLU A 402 -14.16 17.46 13.79
N ARG A 403 -13.40 18.34 13.14
CA ARG A 403 -13.28 18.43 11.69
C ARG A 403 -12.02 17.75 11.15
N GLY A 404 -11.10 17.34 12.01
CA GLY A 404 -9.96 16.51 11.62
C GLY A 404 -10.41 15.10 11.20
N TYR A 405 -9.55 14.41 10.47
CA TYR A 405 -9.80 13.04 9.99
C TYR A 405 -8.52 12.25 9.81
N THR A 406 -8.67 10.94 9.73
CA THR A 406 -7.61 10.02 9.29
C THR A 406 -8.04 9.40 7.97
N GLU A 407 -7.19 9.46 6.98
CA GLU A 407 -7.36 8.78 5.70
C GLU A 407 -6.47 7.56 5.64
N ILE A 408 -7.03 6.46 5.15
CA ILE A 408 -6.31 5.19 5.02
C ILE A 408 -6.61 4.65 3.63
N GLU A 409 -5.57 4.49 2.84
CA GLU A 409 -5.65 3.79 1.56
C GLU A 409 -4.88 2.48 1.64
N THR A 410 -5.52 1.40 1.23
CA THR A 410 -4.95 0.06 1.25
C THR A 410 -4.96 -0.51 -0.15
N HIS A 411 -3.78 -0.92 -0.65
CA HIS A 411 -3.60 -1.58 -1.93
C HIS A 411 -3.22 -3.03 -1.70
N GLN A 412 -4.06 -3.97 -2.11
CA GLN A 412 -3.76 -5.40 -2.12
C GLN A 412 -3.25 -5.81 -3.50
N ILE A 413 -2.07 -6.45 -3.56
CA ILE A 413 -1.32 -6.73 -4.78
C ILE A 413 -1.34 -8.23 -5.06
N PHE A 414 -1.83 -8.61 -6.23
CA PHE A 414 -1.97 -10.00 -6.68
C PHE A 414 -1.05 -10.27 -7.88
N TYR A 415 -0.36 -11.40 -7.84
CA TYR A 415 0.61 -11.83 -8.83
C TYR A 415 0.10 -12.94 -9.73
#